data_35bf2cf9c12561b994d5b426223fdeeb
#
_entry.id   35bf2cf9c12561b994d5b426223fdeeb
#
_cell.length_a   1.000
_cell.length_b   1.000
_cell.length_c   1.000
_cell.angle_alpha   90.00
_cell.angle_beta   90.00
_cell.angle_gamma   90.00
#
_symmetry.space_group_name_H-M   'P 1'
#
loop_
_entity.id
_entity.type
_entity.pdbx_description
1 polymer ?
#
loop_
_entity_poly.entity_id
_entity_poly.type
_entity_poly.pdbx_seq_one_letter_code
_entity_poly.pdbx_strand_id
1 'polypeptide(L)'
;GIGRRQRQMCIRDSKNTEIQSLITALGLGIKGEDFEVKNLRYHRVVIMTDADVDGAHIRTLLLTFFYRYQKDLVEGGYIYIACPPLYKVTRGKNHKYCYNESDMQKTLASFGEKANYTIQRFKGLGEMMPKQLWETTMDPTTRMMKRVEIEDALEACLLYTSDAADDLYR
;
A
#
# COMPACT_ATOMS: atom_id res chain seq x y z
N GLY A 1 -33.17 -3.21 1.21
CA GLY A 1 -32.35 -2.80 2.35
C GLY A 1 -30.87 -2.53 2.05
N ILE A 2 -30.31 -3.11 1.02
CA ILE A 2 -28.89 -2.98 0.66
C ILE A 2 -28.57 -1.55 0.17
N GLY A 3 -29.50 -0.92 -0.53
CA GLY A 3 -29.26 0.41 -1.10
C GLY A 3 -29.14 1.57 -0.10
N ARG A 4 -29.75 1.49 1.09
CA ARG A 4 -29.64 2.56 2.10
C ARG A 4 -28.32 2.55 2.87
N ARG A 5 -27.76 1.37 3.18
CA ARG A 5 -26.46 1.25 3.86
C ARG A 5 -25.30 1.63 2.95
N GLN A 6 -25.36 1.25 1.66
CA GLN A 6 -24.37 1.71 0.67
C GLN A 6 -24.41 3.22 0.47
N ARG A 7 -25.59 3.86 0.45
CA ARG A 7 -25.70 5.33 0.37
C ARG A 7 -25.18 6.03 1.63
N GLN A 8 -25.39 5.47 2.83
CA GLN A 8 -24.86 6.07 4.06
C GLN A 8 -23.32 5.96 4.16
N MET A 9 -22.72 4.86 3.71
CA MET A 9 -21.25 4.75 3.59
C MET A 9 -20.69 5.71 2.54
N CYS A 10 -21.33 5.85 1.37
CA CYS A 10 -20.94 6.83 0.34
C CYS A 10 -20.99 8.28 0.86
N ILE A 11 -21.99 8.65 1.68
CA ILE A 11 -22.10 9.98 2.25
C ILE A 11 -21.07 10.24 3.34
N ARG A 12 -20.69 9.22 4.14
CA ARG A 12 -19.60 9.33 5.13
C ARG A 12 -18.24 9.46 4.45
N ASP A 13 -17.95 8.67 3.43
CA ASP A 13 -16.69 8.70 2.69
C ASP A 13 -16.55 10.01 1.91
N SER A 14 -17.62 10.52 1.30
CA SER A 14 -17.61 11.82 0.60
C SER A 14 -17.44 13.03 1.53
N LYS A 15 -17.73 12.89 2.82
CA LYS A 15 -17.51 13.92 3.84
C LYS A 15 -16.13 13.81 4.52
N ASN A 16 -15.38 12.73 4.29
CA ASN A 16 -14.04 12.58 4.83
C ASN A 16 -13.09 13.53 4.09
N THR A 17 -12.52 14.48 4.83
CA THR A 17 -11.61 15.50 4.30
C THR A 17 -10.36 14.90 3.64
N GLU A 18 -9.85 13.81 4.17
CA GLU A 18 -8.67 13.11 3.63
C GLU A 18 -8.97 12.46 2.28
N ILE A 19 -10.12 11.81 2.14
CA ILE A 19 -10.59 11.24 0.87
C ILE A 19 -10.84 12.34 -0.17
N GLN A 20 -11.46 13.44 0.23
CA GLN A 20 -11.65 14.61 -0.66
C GLN A 20 -10.32 15.21 -1.12
N SER A 21 -9.34 15.31 -0.22
CA SER A 21 -8.00 15.77 -0.54
C SER A 21 -7.30 14.83 -1.52
N LEU A 22 -7.46 13.52 -1.36
CA LEU A 22 -6.93 12.51 -2.27
C LEU A 22 -7.54 12.64 -3.67
N ILE A 23 -8.85 12.73 -3.77
CA ILE A 23 -9.59 12.93 -5.04
C ILE A 23 -9.10 14.20 -5.75
N THR A 24 -8.99 15.30 -5.02
CA THR A 24 -8.51 16.57 -5.55
C THR A 24 -7.06 16.47 -6.02
N ALA A 25 -6.19 15.83 -5.25
CA ALA A 25 -4.79 15.65 -5.59
C ALA A 25 -4.59 14.82 -6.87
N LEU A 26 -5.41 13.78 -7.07
CA LEU A 26 -5.38 12.95 -8.28
C LEU A 26 -5.88 13.68 -9.51
N GLY A 27 -6.67 14.75 -9.36
CA GLY A 27 -7.27 15.51 -10.44
C GLY A 27 -8.48 14.84 -11.08
N LEU A 28 -9.06 13.86 -10.38
CA LEU A 28 -10.21 13.07 -10.83
C LEU A 28 -11.43 13.38 -9.98
N GLY A 29 -12.62 13.37 -10.59
CA GLY A 29 -13.88 13.39 -9.89
C GLY A 29 -14.24 12.01 -9.30
N ILE A 30 -15.38 11.94 -8.61
CA ILE A 30 -15.99 10.67 -8.21
C ILE A 30 -16.71 10.09 -9.43
N LYS A 31 -16.62 8.77 -9.63
CA LYS A 31 -17.30 8.09 -10.72
C LYS A 31 -18.82 8.41 -10.70
N GLY A 32 -19.32 8.91 -11.83
CA GLY A 32 -20.71 9.32 -12.01
C GLY A 32 -20.93 10.84 -12.00
N GLU A 33 -19.91 11.63 -11.62
CA GLU A 33 -19.83 13.06 -11.79
C GLU A 33 -18.67 13.35 -12.75
N ASP A 34 -17.86 14.23 -12.74
CA ASP A 34 -16.82 14.58 -13.74
C ASP A 34 -15.60 13.63 -13.74
N PHE A 35 -15.81 12.31 -13.55
CA PHE A 35 -14.73 11.34 -13.53
C PHE A 35 -14.22 11.00 -14.94
N GLU A 36 -13.00 11.42 -15.24
CA GLU A 36 -12.32 11.08 -16.49
C GLU A 36 -10.86 10.71 -16.24
N VAL A 37 -10.46 9.49 -16.60
CA VAL A 37 -9.07 9.01 -16.46
C VAL A 37 -8.06 9.90 -17.20
N LYS A 38 -8.47 10.53 -18.30
CA LYS A 38 -7.62 11.48 -19.04
C LYS A 38 -7.16 12.68 -18.21
N ASN A 39 -7.87 13.01 -17.13
CA ASN A 39 -7.54 14.12 -16.22
C ASN A 39 -6.56 13.71 -15.12
N LEU A 40 -6.15 12.44 -15.07
CA LEU A 40 -5.19 11.94 -14.09
C LEU A 40 -3.86 12.68 -14.22
N ARG A 41 -3.40 13.24 -13.11
CA ARG A 41 -2.16 14.04 -13.05
C ARG A 41 -0.90 13.20 -12.95
N TYR A 42 -1.03 11.92 -12.63
CA TYR A 42 0.07 11.03 -12.30
C TYR A 42 0.04 9.77 -13.14
N HIS A 43 1.20 9.27 -13.54
CA HIS A 43 1.32 8.00 -14.27
C HIS A 43 1.19 6.80 -13.35
N ARG A 44 1.52 6.96 -12.09
CA ARG A 44 1.43 5.92 -11.06
C ARG A 44 1.01 6.51 -9.73
N VAL A 45 0.11 5.83 -9.06
CA VAL A 45 -0.31 6.12 -7.68
C VAL A 45 0.18 4.98 -6.82
N VAL A 46 1.07 5.25 -5.88
CA VAL A 46 1.72 4.23 -5.07
C VAL A 46 1.23 4.33 -3.63
N ILE A 47 0.57 3.28 -3.16
CA ILE A 47 0.16 3.14 -1.78
C ILE A 47 1.36 2.68 -0.96
N MET A 48 1.74 3.46 0.04
CA MET A 48 2.87 3.17 0.91
C MET A 48 2.42 3.24 2.37
N THR A 49 2.44 2.10 3.04
CA THR A 49 2.01 1.95 4.43
C THR A 49 3.03 1.18 5.24
N ASP A 50 2.99 1.32 6.57
CA ASP A 50 3.80 0.52 7.46
C ASP A 50 3.48 -0.98 7.35
N ALA A 51 4.44 -1.82 7.67
CA ALA A 51 4.31 -3.28 7.64
C ALA A 51 3.68 -3.84 8.94
N ASP A 52 2.81 -3.10 9.58
CA ASP A 52 2.07 -3.50 10.77
C ASP A 52 0.58 -3.68 10.49
N VAL A 53 -0.18 -4.04 11.51
CA VAL A 53 -1.64 -4.26 11.41
C VAL A 53 -2.36 -2.98 11.00
N ASP A 54 -1.97 -1.83 11.54
CA ASP A 54 -2.60 -0.54 11.24
C ASP A 54 -2.31 -0.12 9.79
N GLY A 55 -1.09 -0.32 9.31
CA GLY A 55 -0.72 -0.10 7.91
C GLY A 55 -1.49 -1.00 6.95
N ALA A 56 -1.68 -2.27 7.29
CA ALA A 56 -2.50 -3.21 6.50
C ALA A 56 -3.97 -2.76 6.45
N HIS A 57 -4.52 -2.25 7.56
CA HIS A 57 -5.87 -1.71 7.61
C HIS A 57 -6.04 -0.48 6.72
N ILE A 58 -5.13 0.47 6.80
CA ILE A 58 -5.12 1.68 5.94
C ILE A 58 -5.03 1.28 4.46
N ARG A 59 -4.18 0.34 4.12
CA ARG A 59 -4.06 -0.18 2.75
C ARG A 59 -5.37 -0.79 2.26
N THR A 60 -6.04 -1.59 3.08
CA THR A 60 -7.35 -2.18 2.76
C THR A 60 -8.40 -1.11 2.52
N LEU A 61 -8.44 -0.05 3.33
CA LEU A 61 -9.35 1.08 3.15
C LEU A 61 -9.11 1.81 1.83
N LEU A 62 -7.84 2.08 1.48
CA LEU A 62 -7.49 2.75 0.22
C LEU A 62 -7.82 1.90 -0.99
N LEU A 63 -7.53 0.60 -0.96
CA LEU A 63 -7.89 -0.33 -2.04
C LEU A 63 -9.41 -0.42 -2.22
N THR A 64 -10.16 -0.44 -1.14
CA THR A 64 -11.62 -0.41 -1.16
C THR A 64 -12.15 0.88 -1.79
N PHE A 65 -11.55 2.02 -1.43
CA PHE A 65 -11.87 3.31 -2.04
C PHE A 65 -11.65 3.29 -3.55
N PHE A 66 -10.48 2.86 -4.02
CA PHE A 66 -10.20 2.78 -5.45
C PHE A 66 -11.13 1.80 -6.18
N TYR A 67 -11.42 0.66 -5.60
CA TYR A 67 -12.34 -0.31 -6.19
C TYR A 67 -13.76 0.25 -6.36
N ARG A 68 -14.26 0.97 -5.35
CA ARG A 68 -15.64 1.47 -5.35
C ARG A 68 -15.82 2.72 -6.20
N TYR A 69 -14.89 3.65 -6.14
CA TYR A 69 -15.06 4.98 -6.71
C TYR A 69 -14.20 5.26 -7.94
N GLN A 70 -13.09 4.57 -8.09
CA GLN A 70 -12.11 4.80 -9.14
C GLN A 70 -11.59 3.49 -9.74
N LYS A 71 -12.50 2.57 -10.01
CA LYS A 71 -12.20 1.24 -10.54
C LYS A 71 -11.37 1.28 -11.82
N ASP A 72 -11.63 2.24 -12.67
CA ASP A 72 -10.92 2.41 -13.95
C ASP A 72 -9.41 2.66 -13.75
N LEU A 73 -8.99 3.26 -12.61
CA LEU A 73 -7.58 3.41 -12.26
C LEU A 73 -6.94 2.07 -11.90
N VAL A 74 -7.66 1.19 -11.25
CA VAL A 74 -7.18 -0.16 -10.94
C VAL A 74 -7.07 -0.98 -12.21
N GLU A 75 -8.12 -1.02 -13.02
CA GLU A 75 -8.15 -1.74 -14.30
C GLU A 75 -7.12 -1.22 -15.30
N GLY A 76 -6.88 0.09 -15.32
CA GLY A 76 -5.88 0.73 -16.16
C GLY A 76 -4.44 0.54 -15.70
N GLY A 77 -4.22 -0.06 -14.52
CA GLY A 77 -2.88 -0.34 -14.00
C GLY A 77 -2.13 0.86 -13.45
N TYR A 78 -2.85 1.85 -12.92
CA TYR A 78 -2.24 3.06 -12.33
C TYR A 78 -1.93 2.92 -10.84
N ILE A 79 -2.53 1.93 -10.16
CA ILE A 79 -2.42 1.75 -8.71
C ILE A 79 -1.38 0.69 -8.38
N TYR A 80 -0.46 1.04 -7.50
CA TYR A 80 0.63 0.18 -7.03
C TYR A 80 0.71 0.18 -5.51
N ILE A 81 1.29 -0.88 -4.96
CA ILE A 81 1.67 -0.98 -3.55
C ILE A 81 3.18 -0.99 -3.47
N ALA A 82 3.76 -0.09 -2.68
CA ALA A 82 5.18 -0.14 -2.36
C ALA A 82 5.49 -1.37 -1.49
N CYS A 83 6.57 -2.04 -1.81
CA CYS A 83 7.07 -3.20 -1.07
C CYS A 83 8.41 -2.84 -0.41
N PRO A 84 8.41 -2.17 0.77
CA PRO A 84 9.64 -1.89 1.48
C PRO A 84 10.25 -3.18 2.03
N PRO A 85 11.58 -3.23 2.24
CA PRO A 85 12.23 -4.37 2.84
C PRO A 85 11.84 -4.49 4.32
N LEU A 86 11.84 -5.71 4.83
CA LEU A 86 11.64 -6.00 6.26
C LEU A 86 12.94 -6.00 7.05
N TYR A 87 14.07 -6.30 6.39
CA TYR A 87 15.36 -6.42 7.02
C TYR A 87 16.46 -5.72 6.22
N LYS A 88 17.46 -5.22 6.96
CA LYS A 88 18.74 -4.81 6.41
C LYS A 88 19.84 -5.63 7.06
N VAL A 89 20.58 -6.38 6.28
CA VAL A 89 21.73 -7.14 6.74
C VAL A 89 22.99 -6.38 6.35
N THR A 90 23.82 -6.06 7.33
CA THR A 90 25.08 -5.31 7.12
C THR A 90 26.26 -6.19 7.47
N ARG A 91 27.23 -6.26 6.56
CA ARG A 91 28.52 -6.91 6.77
C ARG A 91 29.65 -5.95 6.37
N GLY A 92 30.37 -5.44 7.37
CA GLY A 92 31.41 -4.43 7.14
C GLY A 92 30.83 -3.16 6.53
N LYS A 93 31.31 -2.78 5.35
CA LYS A 93 30.83 -1.61 4.60
C LYS A 93 29.66 -1.91 3.68
N ASN A 94 29.32 -3.18 3.46
CA ASN A 94 28.29 -3.62 2.55
C ASN A 94 27.01 -3.93 3.29
N HIS A 95 25.87 -3.65 2.66
CA HIS A 95 24.56 -4.01 3.18
C HIS A 95 23.67 -4.59 2.08
N LYS A 96 22.72 -5.41 2.48
CA LYS A 96 21.67 -5.95 1.62
C LYS A 96 20.32 -5.82 2.28
N TYR A 97 19.34 -5.36 1.53
CA TYR A 97 17.94 -5.33 1.94
C TYR A 97 17.27 -6.67 1.62
N CYS A 98 16.52 -7.19 2.60
CA CYS A 98 15.80 -8.45 2.48
C CYS A 98 14.31 -8.20 2.70
N TYR A 99 13.48 -8.78 1.85
CA TYR A 99 12.04 -8.51 1.78
C TYR A 99 11.20 -9.51 2.57
N ASN A 100 11.75 -10.64 2.94
CA ASN A 100 11.12 -11.65 3.78
C ASN A 100 12.19 -12.43 4.56
N GLU A 101 11.75 -13.28 5.48
CA GLU A 101 12.66 -14.08 6.30
C GLU A 101 13.47 -15.07 5.48
N SER A 102 12.86 -15.70 4.47
CA SER A 102 13.57 -16.64 3.57
C SER A 102 14.71 -15.96 2.83
N ASP A 103 14.49 -14.74 2.33
CA ASP A 103 15.52 -13.94 1.65
C ASP A 103 16.65 -13.56 2.62
N MET A 104 16.32 -13.21 3.86
CA MET A 104 17.28 -12.93 4.92
C MET A 104 18.12 -14.16 5.22
N GLN A 105 17.52 -15.34 5.42
CA GLN A 105 18.23 -16.58 5.71
C GLN A 105 19.18 -16.99 4.57
N LYS A 106 18.76 -16.84 3.33
CA LYS A 106 19.63 -17.07 2.15
C LYS A 106 20.84 -16.12 2.14
N THR A 107 20.63 -14.87 2.49
CA THR A 107 21.69 -13.88 2.58
C THR A 107 22.68 -14.21 3.67
N LEU A 108 22.22 -14.62 4.84
CA LEU A 108 23.08 -15.06 5.95
C LEU A 108 23.86 -16.32 5.60
N ALA A 109 23.23 -17.28 4.98
CA ALA A 109 23.90 -18.52 4.51
C ALA A 109 25.03 -18.22 3.52
N SER A 110 24.87 -17.21 2.66
CA SER A 110 25.91 -16.78 1.71
C SER A 110 27.15 -16.21 2.38
N PHE A 111 27.06 -15.73 3.63
CA PHE A 111 28.19 -15.16 4.37
C PHE A 111 29.09 -16.20 5.06
N GLY A 112 28.58 -17.42 5.30
CA GLY A 112 29.28 -18.49 6.01
C GLY A 112 29.17 -18.40 7.54
N GLU A 113 29.48 -19.50 8.23
CA GLU A 113 29.22 -19.69 9.67
C GLU A 113 29.97 -18.75 10.63
N LYS A 114 31.08 -18.16 10.18
CA LYS A 114 31.95 -17.30 11.01
C LYS A 114 31.90 -15.82 10.63
N ALA A 115 30.89 -15.39 9.88
CA ALA A 115 30.81 -14.02 9.42
C ALA A 115 30.22 -13.09 10.49
N ASN A 116 30.88 -11.97 10.74
CA ASN A 116 30.31 -10.89 11.55
C ASN A 116 29.33 -10.08 10.70
N TYR A 117 28.08 -10.04 11.12
CA TYR A 117 27.01 -9.27 10.49
C TYR A 117 26.09 -8.67 11.53
N THR A 118 25.34 -7.65 11.13
CA THR A 118 24.24 -7.08 11.91
C THR A 118 22.97 -7.15 11.12
N ILE A 119 21.84 -7.39 11.81
CA ILE A 119 20.51 -7.42 11.23
C ILE A 119 19.70 -6.29 11.86
N GLN A 120 19.16 -5.41 11.01
CA GLN A 120 18.16 -4.42 11.40
C GLN A 120 16.81 -4.87 10.85
N ARG A 121 15.79 -4.95 11.71
CA ARG A 121 14.41 -5.18 11.31
C ARG A 121 13.66 -3.86 11.24
N PHE A 122 12.98 -3.62 10.13
CA PHE A 122 12.10 -2.46 9.96
C PHE A 122 10.67 -2.84 10.34
N LYS A 123 10.11 -2.18 11.34
CA LYS A 123 8.70 -2.34 11.74
C LYS A 123 7.79 -1.34 11.04
N GLY A 124 8.31 -0.18 10.67
CA GLY A 124 7.59 0.85 9.96
C GLY A 124 8.51 1.75 9.15
N LEU A 125 7.92 2.55 8.28
CA LEU A 125 8.65 3.47 7.39
C LEU A 125 9.40 4.56 8.17
N GLY A 126 8.90 4.95 9.34
CA GLY A 126 9.54 5.95 10.21
C GLY A 126 10.87 5.50 10.82
N GLU A 127 11.19 4.21 10.80
CA GLU A 127 12.48 3.68 11.25
C GLU A 127 13.57 3.79 10.18
N MET A 128 13.19 4.09 8.94
CA MET A 128 14.12 4.24 7.83
C MET A 128 14.70 5.65 7.79
N MET A 129 16.01 5.75 7.62
CA MET A 129 16.66 7.02 7.28
C MET A 129 16.16 7.48 5.88
N PRO A 130 16.11 8.80 5.60
CA PRO A 130 15.65 9.31 4.31
C PRO A 130 16.32 8.65 3.10
N LYS A 131 17.62 8.39 3.17
CA LYS A 131 18.35 7.70 2.10
C LYS A 131 17.89 6.25 1.92
N GLN A 132 17.64 5.53 3.03
CA GLN A 132 17.13 4.15 2.99
C GLN A 132 15.73 4.10 2.39
N LEU A 133 14.86 5.02 2.77
CA LEU A 133 13.51 5.14 2.23
C LEU A 133 13.54 5.43 0.72
N TRP A 134 14.41 6.32 0.29
CA TRP A 134 14.61 6.61 -1.13
C TRP A 134 15.04 5.36 -1.90
N GLU A 135 16.12 4.72 -1.48
CA GLU A 135 16.70 3.56 -2.17
C GLU A 135 15.73 2.37 -2.28
N THR A 136 14.84 2.21 -1.30
CA THR A 136 13.98 1.03 -1.20
C THR A 136 12.57 1.22 -1.75
N THR A 137 12.07 2.45 -1.78
CA THR A 137 10.66 2.72 -2.14
C THR A 137 10.46 3.79 -3.20
N MET A 138 11.42 4.69 -3.39
CA MET A 138 11.27 5.86 -4.24
C MET A 138 12.11 5.79 -5.51
N ASP A 139 13.34 5.27 -5.44
CA ASP A 139 14.25 5.18 -6.59
C ASP A 139 13.70 4.23 -7.66
N PRO A 140 13.43 4.70 -8.88
CA PRO A 140 12.88 3.88 -9.94
C PRO A 140 13.75 2.67 -10.32
N THR A 141 15.05 2.72 -10.04
CA THR A 141 16.00 1.67 -10.40
C THR A 141 16.08 0.53 -9.39
N THR A 142 15.73 0.80 -8.14
CA THR A 142 15.93 -0.14 -7.02
C THR A 142 14.66 -0.45 -6.23
N ARG A 143 13.63 0.39 -6.35
CA ARG A 143 12.36 0.19 -5.64
C ARG A 143 11.64 -1.07 -6.09
N MET A 144 10.96 -1.71 -5.16
CA MET A 144 10.01 -2.78 -5.46
C MET A 144 8.58 -2.32 -5.25
N MET A 145 7.74 -2.57 -6.26
CA MET A 145 6.32 -2.27 -6.24
C MET A 145 5.54 -3.44 -6.80
N LYS A 146 4.37 -3.69 -6.23
CA LYS A 146 3.38 -4.61 -6.80
C LYS A 146 2.27 -3.79 -7.45
N ARG A 147 1.95 -4.05 -8.71
CA ARG A 147 0.75 -3.52 -9.35
C ARG A 147 -0.48 -4.13 -8.68
N VAL A 148 -1.47 -3.31 -8.38
CA VAL A 148 -2.75 -3.77 -7.84
C VAL A 148 -3.61 -4.30 -8.97
N GLU A 149 -3.99 -5.57 -8.88
CA GLU A 149 -4.97 -6.17 -9.79
C GLU A 149 -6.39 -5.96 -9.25
N ILE A 150 -7.38 -6.10 -10.12
CA ILE A 150 -8.78 -5.86 -9.72
C ILE A 150 -9.24 -6.85 -8.63
N GLU A 151 -8.71 -8.05 -8.66
CA GLU A 151 -8.97 -9.11 -7.68
C GLU A 151 -8.46 -8.73 -6.30
N ASP A 152 -7.27 -8.12 -6.21
CA ASP A 152 -6.69 -7.62 -4.94
C ASP A 152 -7.59 -6.54 -4.31
N ALA A 153 -8.10 -5.63 -5.15
CA ALA A 153 -8.98 -4.56 -4.70
C ALA A 153 -10.37 -5.08 -4.30
N LEU A 154 -10.89 -6.07 -5.01
CA LEU A 154 -12.15 -6.75 -4.67
C LEU A 154 -12.02 -7.50 -3.34
N GLU A 155 -10.95 -8.24 -3.14
CA GLU A 155 -10.66 -8.96 -1.88
C GLU A 155 -10.61 -8.00 -0.69
N ALA A 156 -9.92 -6.88 -0.83
CA ALA A 156 -9.88 -5.83 0.19
C ALA A 156 -11.28 -5.29 0.51
N CYS A 157 -12.11 -5.06 -0.49
CA CYS A 157 -13.49 -4.61 -0.33
C CYS A 157 -14.36 -5.61 0.43
N LEU A 158 -14.20 -6.91 0.16
CA LEU A 158 -14.92 -7.98 0.85
C LEU A 158 -14.49 -8.10 2.32
N LEU A 159 -13.19 -8.01 2.61
CA LEU A 159 -12.65 -8.00 3.96
C LEU A 159 -13.19 -6.82 4.77
N TYR A 160 -13.16 -5.62 4.21
CA TYR A 160 -13.69 -4.43 4.86
C TYR A 160 -15.19 -4.55 5.18
N THR A 161 -15.98 -5.16 4.30
CA THR A 161 -17.40 -5.39 4.50
C THR A 161 -17.67 -6.43 5.58
N SER A 162 -16.87 -7.48 5.69
CA SER A 162 -17.00 -8.52 6.74
C SER A 162 -16.63 -7.98 8.12
N ASP A 163 -15.56 -7.20 8.24
CA ASP A 163 -15.14 -6.58 9.51
C ASP A 163 -16.19 -5.58 10.01
N ALA A 164 -16.79 -4.80 9.13
CA ALA A 164 -17.89 -3.91 9.49
C ALA A 164 -19.16 -4.66 9.94
N ALA A 165 -19.37 -5.89 9.45
CA ALA A 165 -20.46 -6.75 9.90
C ALA A 165 -20.20 -7.33 11.29
N ASP A 166 -18.95 -7.71 11.61
CA ASP A 166 -18.55 -8.22 12.92
C ASP A 166 -18.69 -7.16 14.03
N ASP A 167 -18.38 -5.89 13.74
CA ASP A 167 -18.55 -4.78 14.68
C ASP A 167 -20.04 -4.48 15.01
N LEU A 168 -20.96 -4.88 14.14
CA LEU A 168 -22.41 -4.73 14.38
C LEU A 168 -23.00 -5.82 15.28
N TYR A 169 -22.28 -6.92 15.48
CA TYR A 169 -22.71 -8.04 16.34
C TYR A 169 -21.99 -8.08 17.70
N ARG A 170 -21.12 -7.14 17.98
CA ARG A 170 -20.50 -6.91 19.29
C ARG A 170 -21.18 -5.75 20.03
#